data_f4118e82695ee5f07d3dca105b1b9002
#
_entry.id   f4118e82695ee5f07d3dca105b1b9002
#
_cell.length_a   1.000
_cell.length_b   1.000
_cell.length_c   1.000
_cell.angle_alpha   90.00
_cell.angle_beta   90.00
_cell.angle_gamma   90.00
#
_symmetry.space_group_name_H-M   'P 1'
#
loop_
_entity.id
_entity.type
_entity.pdbx_description
1 polymer ?
#
loop_
_entity_poly.entity_id
_entity_poly.type
_entity_poly.pdbx_seq_one_letter_code
_entity_poly.pdbx_strand_id
1 'polypeptide(L)'
;MNPSQSPITILGCGSYGTALAISFSRNGSPTYLWGHNPDHIHQMQQERQNRRFLPDIEFPESLHLELDLKTALEQSKDILIVLPSHAFGEILLKIRPHLKPDHRLIWATKGLERNTGRLLQEVVEETLGKAIPTAVLSGPTFAKELAQGLPTAITLASRNEKFALEFQARIHCSQHFRVYVNQDMIGVQLGGAIKNVIAIGAGISDGMGFGANARTALITRGIAEITRLGVAMGANTQTFMGMSGLGDLVLTCTDNQSRNRRFGLMLGKGTDSQQAMDEIGQVVEGFYNTKETYLLAQRQGVEMPITEQIYQMLFCGKSAQEVALSLLGRERKGE
;
A
#
# COMPACT_ATOMS: atom_id res chain seq x y z
N MET A 1 1.43 30.42 -10.76
CA MET A 1 2.45 29.54 -10.15
C MET A 1 2.60 28.33 -11.04
N ASN A 2 3.83 27.92 -11.31
CA ASN A 2 4.08 26.69 -12.04
C ASN A 2 3.46 25.52 -11.26
N PRO A 3 2.65 24.62 -11.84
CA PRO A 3 1.99 23.54 -11.10
C PRO A 3 2.94 22.70 -10.23
N SER A 4 4.20 22.54 -10.65
CA SER A 4 5.24 21.82 -9.91
C SER A 4 5.71 22.49 -8.61
N GLN A 5 5.33 23.74 -8.34
CA GLN A 5 5.77 24.49 -7.15
C GLN A 5 4.72 24.58 -6.04
N SER A 6 3.54 23.99 -6.21
CA SER A 6 2.55 23.97 -5.13
C SER A 6 2.93 22.96 -4.05
N PRO A 7 2.79 23.28 -2.75
CA PRO A 7 3.17 22.37 -1.67
C PRO A 7 2.30 21.12 -1.61
N ILE A 8 2.84 20.03 -1.05
CA ILE A 8 2.13 18.77 -0.76
C ILE A 8 2.34 18.43 0.72
N THR A 9 1.27 18.10 1.42
CA THR A 9 1.35 17.59 2.79
C THR A 9 1.21 16.08 2.79
N ILE A 10 2.14 15.38 3.44
CA ILE A 10 2.16 13.93 3.58
C ILE A 10 1.95 13.56 5.05
N LEU A 11 0.92 12.78 5.33
CA LEU A 11 0.61 12.29 6.67
C LEU A 11 1.15 10.87 6.84
N GLY A 12 2.23 10.74 7.59
CA GLY A 12 2.88 9.46 7.89
C GLY A 12 4.35 9.41 7.51
N CYS A 13 5.22 9.42 8.50
CA CYS A 13 6.69 9.42 8.38
C CYS A 13 7.32 8.01 8.49
N GLY A 14 6.59 6.98 8.03
CA GLY A 14 7.15 5.64 7.82
C GLY A 14 8.04 5.58 6.58
N SER A 15 8.58 4.40 6.25
CA SER A 15 9.47 4.22 5.08
C SER A 15 8.86 4.79 3.79
N TYR A 16 7.61 4.43 3.48
CA TYR A 16 6.98 4.81 2.22
C TYR A 16 6.59 6.30 2.17
N GLY A 17 6.04 6.85 3.27
CA GLY A 17 5.72 8.28 3.33
C GLY A 17 6.96 9.16 3.24
N THR A 18 8.04 8.78 3.91
CA THR A 18 9.35 9.46 3.80
C THR A 18 9.89 9.39 2.37
N ALA A 19 9.82 8.22 1.72
CA ALA A 19 10.30 8.04 0.35
C ALA A 19 9.53 8.90 -0.66
N LEU A 20 8.20 8.96 -0.54
CA LEU A 20 7.35 9.84 -1.36
C LEU A 20 7.68 11.32 -1.10
N ALA A 21 7.87 11.70 0.17
CA ALA A 21 8.24 13.08 0.54
C ALA A 21 9.57 13.50 -0.10
N ILE A 22 10.59 12.64 -0.04
CA ILE A 22 11.88 12.87 -0.69
C ILE A 22 11.71 12.99 -2.22
N SER A 23 10.96 12.08 -2.84
CA SER A 23 10.75 12.06 -4.27
C SER A 23 10.04 13.33 -4.77
N PHE A 24 8.96 13.75 -4.10
CA PHE A 24 8.20 14.95 -4.48
C PHE A 24 8.99 16.22 -4.24
N SER A 25 9.74 16.29 -3.15
CA SER A 25 10.62 17.41 -2.83
C SER A 25 11.73 17.56 -3.88
N ARG A 26 12.39 16.48 -4.29
CA ARG A 26 13.39 16.49 -5.38
C ARG A 26 12.79 16.89 -6.73
N ASN A 27 11.51 16.61 -6.95
CA ASN A 27 10.80 17.02 -8.17
C ASN A 27 10.29 18.48 -8.12
N GLY A 28 10.70 19.25 -7.11
CA GLY A 28 10.44 20.68 -6.99
C GLY A 28 9.15 21.07 -6.25
N SER A 29 8.42 20.12 -5.67
CA SER A 29 7.27 20.40 -4.82
C SER A 29 7.73 20.58 -3.36
N PRO A 30 7.54 21.77 -2.73
CA PRO A 30 7.72 21.89 -1.28
C PRO A 30 6.87 20.85 -0.56
N THR A 31 7.49 20.05 0.29
CA THR A 31 6.80 18.90 0.88
C THR A 31 6.83 18.98 2.39
N TYR A 32 5.66 18.87 3.02
CA TYR A 32 5.49 18.86 4.47
C TYR A 32 5.18 17.44 4.91
N LEU A 33 6.09 16.85 5.67
CA LEU A 33 5.97 15.48 6.19
C LEU A 33 5.58 15.52 7.66
N TRP A 34 4.36 15.09 7.94
CA TRP A 34 3.83 15.01 9.30
C TRP A 34 4.03 13.62 9.91
N GLY A 35 4.36 13.59 11.21
CA GLY A 35 4.41 12.39 12.03
C GLY A 35 3.88 12.64 13.44
N HIS A 36 3.25 11.63 14.03
CA HIS A 36 2.59 11.72 15.33
C HIS A 36 3.53 11.60 16.54
N ASN A 37 4.78 11.15 16.33
CA ASN A 37 5.73 10.92 17.42
C ASN A 37 6.72 12.11 17.49
N PRO A 38 6.69 12.94 18.57
CA PRO A 38 7.53 14.11 18.70
C PRO A 38 9.03 13.80 18.66
N ASP A 39 9.46 12.78 19.41
CA ASP A 39 10.87 12.43 19.50
C ASP A 39 11.43 12.01 18.13
N HIS A 40 10.65 11.23 17.38
CA HIS A 40 11.04 10.82 16.03
C HIS A 40 11.11 12.01 15.06
N ILE A 41 10.15 12.93 15.12
CA ILE A 41 10.17 14.14 14.28
C ILE A 41 11.37 15.03 14.63
N HIS A 42 11.62 15.28 15.93
CA HIS A 42 12.77 16.07 16.37
C HIS A 42 14.10 15.43 15.93
N GLN A 43 14.22 14.11 16.07
CA GLN A 43 15.41 13.40 15.58
C GLN A 43 15.60 13.58 14.07
N MET A 44 14.55 13.40 13.29
CA MET A 44 14.61 13.60 11.83
C MET A 44 14.94 15.06 11.45
N GLN A 45 14.47 16.04 12.21
CA GLN A 45 14.80 17.47 12.00
C GLN A 45 16.29 17.73 12.22
N GLN A 46 16.87 17.18 13.29
CA GLN A 46 18.28 17.35 13.63
C GLN A 46 19.20 16.63 12.63
N GLU A 47 18.85 15.41 12.27
CA GLU A 47 19.70 14.55 11.44
C GLU A 47 19.46 14.74 9.94
N ARG A 48 18.40 15.44 9.54
CA ARG A 48 17.98 15.58 8.13
C ARG A 48 17.86 14.24 7.41
N GLN A 49 17.46 13.18 8.11
CA GLN A 49 17.23 11.83 7.58
C GLN A 49 16.28 11.03 8.48
N ASN A 50 15.68 9.98 7.94
CA ASN A 50 14.87 9.04 8.70
C ASN A 50 15.63 7.74 8.95
N ARG A 51 16.56 7.73 9.92
CA ARG A 51 17.40 6.54 10.20
C ARG A 51 16.60 5.31 10.59
N ARG A 52 15.48 5.49 11.26
CA ARG A 52 14.65 4.39 11.75
C ARG A 52 14.00 3.59 10.62
N PHE A 53 13.49 4.28 9.59
CA PHE A 53 12.64 3.66 8.56
C PHE A 53 13.25 3.70 7.16
N LEU A 54 14.20 4.60 6.93
CA LEU A 54 14.83 4.81 5.62
C LEU A 54 16.25 5.34 5.82
N PRO A 55 17.17 4.51 6.38
CA PRO A 55 18.54 4.93 6.66
C PRO A 55 19.31 5.33 5.40
N ASP A 56 20.37 6.11 5.58
CA ASP A 56 21.37 6.49 4.57
C ASP A 56 20.84 7.38 3.43
N ILE A 57 19.70 8.06 3.63
CA ILE A 57 19.12 8.97 2.64
C ILE A 57 18.83 10.32 3.28
N GLU A 58 19.53 11.35 2.83
CA GLU A 58 19.37 12.72 3.29
C GLU A 58 18.10 13.37 2.71
N PHE A 59 17.49 14.23 3.50
CA PHE A 59 16.32 15.01 3.09
C PHE A 59 16.72 16.18 2.20
N PRO A 60 16.03 16.40 1.07
CA PRO A 60 16.15 17.62 0.30
C PRO A 60 15.80 18.86 1.14
N GLU A 61 16.35 20.02 0.80
CA GLU A 61 16.09 21.28 1.54
C GLU A 61 14.61 21.66 1.59
N SER A 62 13.88 21.42 0.50
CA SER A 62 12.44 21.69 0.38
C SER A 62 11.53 20.67 1.09
N LEU A 63 12.11 19.69 1.81
CA LEU A 63 11.37 18.78 2.69
C LEU A 63 11.35 19.36 4.10
N HIS A 64 10.15 19.68 4.57
CA HIS A 64 9.86 20.21 5.89
C HIS A 64 9.20 19.15 6.77
N LEU A 65 9.62 19.06 8.02
CA LEU A 65 9.05 18.13 9.00
C LEU A 65 8.10 18.89 9.91
N GLU A 66 6.90 18.35 10.10
CA GLU A 66 5.85 18.99 10.89
C GLU A 66 5.31 18.04 11.96
N LEU A 67 5.16 18.53 13.14
CA LEU A 67 4.61 17.81 14.29
C LEU A 67 3.14 18.13 14.53
N ASP A 68 2.76 19.40 14.37
CA ASP A 68 1.38 19.83 14.56
C ASP A 68 0.55 19.52 13.31
N LEU A 69 -0.49 18.69 13.49
CA LEU A 69 -1.34 18.22 12.38
C LEU A 69 -2.09 19.37 11.70
N LYS A 70 -2.58 20.33 12.48
CA LYS A 70 -3.32 21.47 11.94
C LYS A 70 -2.40 22.33 11.07
N THR A 71 -1.23 22.67 11.59
CA THR A 71 -0.20 23.40 10.84
C THR A 71 0.18 22.68 9.55
N ALA A 72 0.39 21.36 9.59
CA ALA A 72 0.68 20.56 8.41
C ALA A 72 -0.42 20.65 7.33
N LEU A 73 -1.70 20.59 7.75
CA LEU A 73 -2.84 20.68 6.82
C LEU A 73 -3.01 22.08 6.22
N GLU A 74 -2.57 23.13 6.91
CA GLU A 74 -2.64 24.49 6.41
C GLU A 74 -1.65 24.81 5.29
N GLN A 75 -0.57 24.01 5.17
CA GLN A 75 0.49 24.24 4.19
C GLN A 75 0.09 23.92 2.74
N SER A 76 -0.88 23.04 2.54
CA SER A 76 -1.19 22.49 1.22
C SER A 76 -2.66 22.15 1.06
N LYS A 77 -3.19 22.32 -0.16
CA LYS A 77 -4.50 21.79 -0.51
C LYS A 77 -4.47 20.28 -0.80
N ASP A 78 -3.31 19.71 -1.12
CA ASP A 78 -3.17 18.30 -1.45
C ASP A 78 -2.59 17.54 -0.27
N ILE A 79 -3.42 16.67 0.31
CA ILE A 79 -3.11 15.90 1.51
C ILE A 79 -2.97 14.45 1.13
N LEU A 80 -1.76 13.90 1.26
CA LEU A 80 -1.45 12.50 0.96
C LEU A 80 -1.31 11.70 2.26
N ILE A 81 -2.20 10.73 2.48
CA ILE A 81 -2.14 9.81 3.63
C ILE A 81 -1.30 8.58 3.28
N VAL A 82 -0.25 8.33 4.08
CA VAL A 82 0.65 7.17 3.93
C VAL A 82 0.83 6.50 5.29
N LEU A 83 -0.27 6.06 5.85
CA LEU A 83 -0.33 5.37 7.15
C LEU A 83 -0.70 3.90 6.95
N PRO A 84 -0.44 3.03 7.93
CA PRO A 84 -1.00 1.69 7.95
C PRO A 84 -2.53 1.71 7.87
N SER A 85 -3.11 0.68 7.24
CA SER A 85 -4.57 0.63 6.99
C SER A 85 -5.41 0.70 8.26
N HIS A 86 -4.92 0.14 9.36
CA HIS A 86 -5.62 0.19 10.66
C HIS A 86 -5.71 1.61 11.28
N ALA A 87 -4.81 2.53 10.91
CA ALA A 87 -4.80 3.90 11.40
C ALA A 87 -5.54 4.88 10.47
N PHE A 88 -6.04 4.39 9.32
CA PHE A 88 -6.61 5.25 8.29
C PHE A 88 -7.91 5.92 8.74
N GLY A 89 -8.85 5.20 9.34
CA GLY A 89 -10.10 5.76 9.84
C GLY A 89 -9.86 6.80 10.95
N GLU A 90 -8.92 6.52 11.86
CA GLU A 90 -8.60 7.44 12.96
C GLU A 90 -8.02 8.77 12.44
N ILE A 91 -7.11 8.72 11.46
CA ILE A 91 -6.56 9.97 10.90
C ILE A 91 -7.63 10.78 10.17
N LEU A 92 -8.58 10.15 9.48
CA LEU A 92 -9.69 10.87 8.85
C LEU A 92 -10.52 11.66 9.88
N LEU A 93 -10.82 11.06 11.03
CA LEU A 93 -11.52 11.76 12.11
C LEU A 93 -10.72 12.93 12.66
N LYS A 94 -9.38 12.78 12.79
CA LYS A 94 -8.49 13.85 13.28
C LYS A 94 -8.36 15.02 12.30
N ILE A 95 -8.29 14.74 10.99
CA ILE A 95 -8.15 15.81 9.99
C ILE A 95 -9.47 16.52 9.69
N ARG A 96 -10.61 15.82 9.83
CA ARG A 96 -11.95 16.33 9.49
C ARG A 96 -12.22 17.77 9.96
N PRO A 97 -11.98 18.16 11.24
CA PRO A 97 -12.26 19.51 11.73
C PRO A 97 -11.35 20.59 11.15
N HIS A 98 -10.26 20.22 10.49
CA HIS A 98 -9.26 21.13 9.91
C HIS A 98 -9.28 21.18 8.39
N LEU A 99 -10.15 20.38 7.75
CA LEU A 99 -10.26 20.39 6.29
C LEU A 99 -10.94 21.67 5.80
N LYS A 100 -10.38 22.24 4.73
CA LYS A 100 -10.91 23.40 4.01
C LYS A 100 -11.67 22.92 2.76
N PRO A 101 -12.58 23.74 2.21
CA PRO A 101 -13.36 23.36 1.01
C PRO A 101 -12.54 23.05 -0.24
N ASP A 102 -11.30 23.55 -0.33
CA ASP A 102 -10.39 23.35 -1.46
C ASP A 102 -9.39 22.21 -1.23
N HIS A 103 -9.43 21.54 -0.08
CA HIS A 103 -8.58 20.39 0.16
C HIS A 103 -8.97 19.21 -0.73
N ARG A 104 -7.94 18.46 -1.15
CA ARG A 104 -8.06 17.24 -1.95
C ARG A 104 -7.31 16.13 -1.22
N LEU A 105 -7.88 14.94 -1.18
CA LEU A 105 -7.34 13.84 -0.40
C LEU A 105 -6.78 12.75 -1.31
N ILE A 106 -5.54 12.39 -1.09
CA ILE A 106 -4.88 11.28 -1.74
C ILE A 106 -4.48 10.27 -0.68
N TRP A 107 -4.45 9.00 -0.99
CA TRP A 107 -3.80 8.03 -0.12
C TRP A 107 -2.94 7.03 -0.90
N ALA A 108 -1.86 6.61 -0.26
CA ALA A 108 -0.99 5.54 -0.73
C ALA A 108 -0.99 4.35 0.26
N THR A 109 -1.91 4.36 1.20
CA THR A 109 -2.21 3.26 2.11
C THR A 109 -2.70 2.05 1.32
N LYS A 110 -2.05 0.90 1.53
CA LYS A 110 -2.34 -0.36 0.81
C LYS A 110 -2.98 -1.36 1.75
N GLY A 111 -4.30 -1.34 1.86
CA GLY A 111 -5.05 -2.23 2.74
C GLY A 111 -6.53 -1.96 2.72
N LEU A 112 -7.26 -2.78 3.47
CA LEU A 112 -8.68 -2.66 3.74
C LEU A 112 -8.89 -2.12 5.15
N GLU A 113 -10.07 -1.57 5.41
CA GLU A 113 -10.44 -1.12 6.75
C GLU A 113 -10.48 -2.31 7.70
N ARG A 114 -9.83 -2.16 8.86
CA ARG A 114 -9.79 -3.21 9.89
C ARG A 114 -11.18 -3.51 10.44
N ASN A 115 -11.46 -4.79 10.68
CA ASN A 115 -12.71 -5.38 11.20
C ASN A 115 -13.91 -5.33 10.25
N THR A 116 -13.92 -4.49 9.24
CA THR A 116 -15.03 -4.39 8.27
C THR A 116 -14.66 -4.91 6.90
N GLY A 117 -13.37 -4.86 6.53
CA GLY A 117 -12.87 -5.22 5.20
C GLY A 117 -13.39 -4.31 4.07
N ARG A 118 -13.84 -3.08 4.41
CA ARG A 118 -14.28 -2.10 3.42
C ARG A 118 -13.10 -1.49 2.68
N LEU A 119 -13.35 -1.00 1.47
CA LEU A 119 -12.38 -0.18 0.76
C LEU A 119 -12.20 1.18 1.48
N LEU A 120 -10.97 1.70 1.49
CA LEU A 120 -10.68 2.97 2.15
C LEU A 120 -11.46 4.14 1.55
N GLN A 121 -11.82 4.08 0.26
CA GLN A 121 -12.71 5.08 -0.35
C GLN A 121 -14.08 5.14 0.32
N GLU A 122 -14.63 4.01 0.78
CA GLU A 122 -15.92 3.97 1.47
C GLU A 122 -15.82 4.61 2.85
N VAL A 123 -14.68 4.40 3.52
CA VAL A 123 -14.37 5.04 4.81
C VAL A 123 -14.24 6.55 4.65
N VAL A 124 -13.58 7.01 3.58
CA VAL A 124 -13.49 8.46 3.27
C VAL A 124 -14.86 9.05 3.00
N GLU A 125 -15.67 8.41 2.15
CA GLU A 125 -17.02 8.89 1.80
C GLU A 125 -17.93 8.97 3.03
N GLU A 126 -17.85 8.01 3.95
CA GLU A 126 -18.62 8.02 5.20
C GLU A 126 -18.16 9.12 6.16
N THR A 127 -16.85 9.30 6.32
CA THR A 127 -16.27 10.20 7.32
C THR A 127 -16.27 11.66 6.87
N LEU A 128 -15.91 11.92 5.61
CA LEU A 128 -15.67 13.26 5.07
C LEU A 128 -16.73 13.70 4.05
N GLY A 129 -17.62 12.81 3.61
CA GLY A 129 -18.59 13.06 2.56
C GLY A 129 -17.99 12.86 1.15
N LYS A 130 -18.88 12.98 0.14
CA LYS A 130 -18.53 12.72 -1.27
C LYS A 130 -18.03 13.96 -2.03
N ALA A 131 -18.04 15.14 -1.38
CA ALA A 131 -17.70 16.39 -2.04
C ALA A 131 -16.19 16.60 -2.19
N ILE A 132 -15.38 16.01 -1.30
CA ILE A 132 -13.91 16.13 -1.34
C ILE A 132 -13.36 15.33 -2.53
N PRO A 133 -12.53 15.95 -3.40
CA PRO A 133 -11.86 15.20 -4.47
C PRO A 133 -10.88 14.18 -3.89
N THR A 134 -10.98 12.94 -4.34
CA THR A 134 -10.16 11.83 -3.83
C THR A 134 -9.37 11.13 -4.91
N ALA A 135 -8.18 10.62 -4.56
CA ALA A 135 -7.37 9.76 -5.41
C ALA A 135 -6.61 8.72 -4.60
N VAL A 136 -6.28 7.60 -5.22
CA VAL A 136 -5.43 6.56 -4.64
C VAL A 136 -4.16 6.38 -5.47
N LEU A 137 -3.02 6.27 -4.79
CA LEU A 137 -1.71 6.06 -5.38
C LEU A 137 -1.23 4.65 -5.04
N SER A 138 -1.06 3.77 -6.04
CA SER A 138 -0.65 2.38 -5.83
C SER A 138 0.13 1.84 -7.02
N GLY A 139 1.08 0.93 -6.77
CA GLY A 139 1.93 0.31 -7.79
C GLY A 139 3.24 -0.21 -7.22
N PRO A 140 4.11 -0.78 -8.05
CA PRO A 140 5.36 -1.39 -7.64
C PRO A 140 6.33 -0.33 -7.10
N THR A 141 6.50 -0.29 -5.79
CA THR A 141 7.27 0.78 -5.15
C THR A 141 7.93 0.28 -3.88
N PHE A 142 9.22 -0.01 -3.93
CA PHE A 142 10.01 -0.14 -2.71
C PHE A 142 10.50 1.24 -2.25
N ALA A 143 10.26 1.54 -0.99
CA ALA A 143 10.55 2.85 -0.41
C ALA A 143 12.04 3.24 -0.57
N LYS A 144 12.96 2.29 -0.38
CA LYS A 144 14.40 2.53 -0.51
C LYS A 144 14.78 2.93 -1.94
N GLU A 145 14.28 2.22 -2.95
CA GLU A 145 14.57 2.50 -4.36
C GLU A 145 14.00 3.85 -4.78
N LEU A 146 12.75 4.13 -4.40
CA LEU A 146 12.12 5.43 -4.68
C LEU A 146 12.92 6.58 -4.06
N ALA A 147 13.32 6.45 -2.81
CA ALA A 147 14.08 7.48 -2.11
C ALA A 147 15.51 7.66 -2.67
N GLN A 148 16.08 6.62 -3.25
CA GLN A 148 17.34 6.70 -3.99
C GLN A 148 17.20 7.36 -5.37
N GLY A 149 15.97 7.59 -5.84
CA GLY A 149 15.69 8.15 -7.16
C GLY A 149 15.78 7.14 -8.30
N LEU A 150 15.67 5.84 -7.99
CA LEU A 150 15.63 4.81 -9.03
C LEU A 150 14.31 4.88 -9.80
N PRO A 151 14.31 4.52 -11.09
CA PRO A 151 13.11 4.57 -11.93
C PRO A 151 11.95 3.77 -11.34
N THR A 152 10.84 4.44 -11.11
CA THR A 152 9.64 3.88 -10.50
C THR A 152 8.41 4.26 -11.34
N ALA A 153 7.47 3.34 -11.50
CA ALA A 153 6.21 3.58 -12.17
C ALA A 153 5.04 3.25 -11.23
N ILE A 154 4.02 4.12 -11.18
CA ILE A 154 2.90 3.98 -10.25
C ILE A 154 1.59 4.40 -10.92
N THR A 155 0.46 3.90 -10.41
CA THR A 155 -0.89 4.29 -10.83
C THR A 155 -1.47 5.30 -9.84
N LEU A 156 -2.06 6.37 -10.38
CA LEU A 156 -2.91 7.32 -9.68
C LEU A 156 -4.35 7.11 -10.15
N ALA A 157 -5.24 6.64 -9.30
CA ALA A 157 -6.64 6.45 -9.65
C ALA A 157 -7.52 7.48 -8.97
N SER A 158 -8.42 8.10 -9.76
CA SER A 158 -9.44 9.03 -9.27
C SER A 158 -10.65 9.04 -10.18
N ARG A 159 -11.85 9.14 -9.59
CA ARG A 159 -13.09 9.41 -10.37
C ARG A 159 -13.17 10.84 -10.89
N ASN A 160 -12.37 11.75 -10.33
CA ASN A 160 -12.24 13.13 -10.79
C ASN A 160 -11.01 13.25 -11.72
N GLU A 161 -11.25 13.16 -13.02
CA GLU A 161 -10.21 13.18 -14.05
C GLU A 161 -9.36 14.47 -14.01
N LYS A 162 -10.01 15.62 -13.84
CA LYS A 162 -9.30 16.91 -13.73
C LYS A 162 -8.32 16.90 -12.57
N PHE A 163 -8.76 16.46 -11.41
CA PHE A 163 -7.90 16.31 -10.24
C PHE A 163 -6.74 15.34 -10.50
N ALA A 164 -7.03 14.18 -11.10
CA ALA A 164 -6.01 13.19 -11.41
C ALA A 164 -4.91 13.75 -12.32
N LEU A 165 -5.30 14.45 -13.39
CA LEU A 165 -4.34 15.05 -14.35
C LEU A 165 -3.53 16.19 -13.71
N GLU A 166 -4.17 17.06 -12.93
CA GLU A 166 -3.48 18.13 -12.20
C GLU A 166 -2.46 17.57 -11.19
N PHE A 167 -2.85 16.54 -10.42
CA PHE A 167 -1.95 15.93 -9.42
C PHE A 167 -0.85 15.12 -10.10
N GLN A 168 -1.18 14.37 -11.17
CA GLN A 168 -0.19 13.68 -11.99
C GLN A 168 0.89 14.66 -12.49
N ALA A 169 0.50 15.78 -13.08
CA ALA A 169 1.44 16.78 -13.64
C ALA A 169 2.42 17.32 -12.58
N ARG A 170 2.04 17.29 -11.30
CA ARG A 170 2.89 17.76 -10.21
C ARG A 170 3.90 16.73 -9.73
N ILE A 171 3.50 15.47 -9.65
CA ILE A 171 4.33 14.40 -9.06
C ILE A 171 5.07 13.59 -10.13
N HIS A 172 4.65 13.67 -11.41
CA HIS A 172 5.29 12.95 -12.49
C HIS A 172 6.69 13.51 -12.79
N CYS A 173 7.67 12.63 -12.84
CA CYS A 173 9.01 12.91 -13.33
C CYS A 173 9.38 11.84 -14.34
N SER A 174 9.59 12.25 -15.60
CA SER A 174 9.84 11.32 -16.71
C SER A 174 11.10 10.47 -16.53
N GLN A 175 12.05 10.92 -15.72
CA GLN A 175 13.31 10.21 -15.47
C GLN A 175 13.21 9.21 -14.32
N HIS A 176 12.46 9.56 -13.25
CA HIS A 176 12.53 8.79 -12.00
C HIS A 176 11.18 8.31 -11.46
N PHE A 177 10.09 9.04 -11.73
CA PHE A 177 8.79 8.72 -11.16
C PHE A 177 7.65 8.87 -12.19
N ARG A 178 7.33 7.79 -12.87
CA ARG A 178 6.26 7.76 -13.86
C ARG A 178 4.91 7.49 -13.22
N VAL A 179 3.94 8.35 -13.46
CA VAL A 179 2.59 8.25 -12.95
C VAL A 179 1.60 8.03 -14.08
N TYR A 180 0.83 6.96 -13.99
CA TYR A 180 -0.24 6.61 -14.94
C TYR A 180 -1.60 6.87 -14.30
N VAL A 181 -2.47 7.59 -14.99
CA VAL A 181 -3.83 7.90 -14.50
C VAL A 181 -4.76 6.73 -14.80
N ASN A 182 -5.66 6.43 -13.87
CA ASN A 182 -6.72 5.44 -13.99
C ASN A 182 -8.02 5.99 -13.35
N GLN A 183 -9.19 5.50 -13.75
CA GLN A 183 -10.46 5.87 -13.14
C GLN A 183 -11.00 4.79 -12.18
N ASP A 184 -10.46 3.58 -12.25
CA ASP A 184 -10.86 2.44 -11.43
C ASP A 184 -10.20 2.46 -10.04
N MET A 185 -10.79 3.22 -9.13
CA MET A 185 -10.33 3.27 -7.74
C MET A 185 -10.52 1.93 -7.00
N ILE A 186 -11.53 1.14 -7.36
CA ILE A 186 -11.79 -0.16 -6.73
C ILE A 186 -10.65 -1.13 -7.05
N GLY A 187 -10.36 -1.31 -8.34
CA GLY A 187 -9.31 -2.24 -8.79
C GLY A 187 -7.92 -1.86 -8.27
N VAL A 188 -7.59 -0.56 -8.27
CA VAL A 188 -6.29 -0.07 -7.79
C VAL A 188 -6.12 -0.30 -6.28
N GLN A 189 -7.16 -0.11 -5.47
CA GLN A 189 -7.12 -0.40 -4.02
C GLN A 189 -7.01 -1.90 -3.74
N LEU A 190 -7.84 -2.73 -4.40
CA LEU A 190 -7.83 -4.18 -4.21
C LEU A 190 -6.48 -4.79 -4.61
N GLY A 191 -5.93 -4.38 -5.76
CA GLY A 191 -4.60 -4.82 -6.20
C GLY A 191 -3.53 -4.53 -5.14
N GLY A 192 -3.49 -3.29 -4.64
CA GLY A 192 -2.53 -2.87 -3.62
C GLY A 192 -2.70 -3.56 -2.26
N ALA A 193 -3.94 -3.86 -1.85
CA ALA A 193 -4.23 -4.52 -0.57
C ALA A 193 -3.94 -6.03 -0.62
N ILE A 194 -4.49 -6.74 -1.61
CA ILE A 194 -4.50 -8.20 -1.63
C ILE A 194 -3.15 -8.77 -2.07
N LYS A 195 -2.36 -8.05 -2.89
CA LYS A 195 -1.00 -8.49 -3.22
C LYS A 195 -0.17 -8.85 -1.99
N ASN A 196 -0.39 -8.16 -0.88
CA ASN A 196 0.34 -8.38 0.37
C ASN A 196 0.02 -9.76 0.98
N VAL A 197 -1.22 -10.23 0.80
CA VAL A 197 -1.66 -11.57 1.20
C VAL A 197 -0.97 -12.63 0.33
N ILE A 198 -1.01 -12.44 -0.99
CA ILE A 198 -0.36 -13.38 -1.92
C ILE A 198 1.16 -13.42 -1.69
N ALA A 199 1.78 -12.29 -1.34
CA ALA A 199 3.20 -12.23 -1.02
C ALA A 199 3.57 -13.04 0.24
N ILE A 200 2.69 -13.11 1.24
CA ILE A 200 2.87 -14.05 2.37
C ILE A 200 2.88 -15.49 1.86
N GLY A 201 1.91 -15.87 1.04
CA GLY A 201 1.86 -17.21 0.42
C GLY A 201 3.10 -17.54 -0.40
N ALA A 202 3.60 -16.58 -1.20
CA ALA A 202 4.84 -16.74 -1.95
C ALA A 202 6.05 -16.97 -1.02
N GLY A 203 6.11 -16.22 0.08
CA GLY A 203 7.13 -16.41 1.11
C GLY A 203 7.05 -17.79 1.78
N ILE A 204 5.85 -18.24 2.15
CA ILE A 204 5.63 -19.59 2.74
C ILE A 204 6.13 -20.67 1.77
N SER A 205 5.75 -20.58 0.49
CA SER A 205 6.18 -21.51 -0.56
C SER A 205 7.71 -21.59 -0.66
N ASP A 206 8.39 -20.44 -0.66
CA ASP A 206 9.85 -20.39 -0.71
C ASP A 206 10.49 -20.90 0.60
N GLY A 207 9.88 -20.61 1.77
CA GLY A 207 10.34 -21.10 3.07
C GLY A 207 10.28 -22.62 3.21
N MET A 208 9.30 -23.25 2.56
CA MET A 208 9.15 -24.71 2.46
C MET A 208 10.06 -25.34 1.40
N GLY A 209 10.79 -24.55 0.61
CA GLY A 209 11.70 -25.04 -0.41
C GLY A 209 11.05 -25.43 -1.75
N PHE A 210 9.82 -24.99 -2.06
CA PHE A 210 9.12 -25.37 -3.31
C PHE A 210 9.69 -24.72 -4.58
N GLY A 211 10.46 -23.64 -4.44
CA GLY A 211 11.20 -23.04 -5.53
C GLY A 211 10.38 -22.13 -6.46
N ALA A 212 11.06 -21.65 -7.52
CA ALA A 212 10.54 -20.59 -8.38
C ALA A 212 9.28 -20.98 -9.18
N ASN A 213 9.16 -22.25 -9.62
CA ASN A 213 7.98 -22.70 -10.37
C ASN A 213 6.71 -22.60 -9.54
N ALA A 214 6.74 -23.05 -8.28
CA ALA A 214 5.61 -22.97 -7.36
C ALA A 214 5.26 -21.51 -7.04
N ARG A 215 6.28 -20.66 -6.80
CA ARG A 215 6.07 -19.22 -6.58
C ARG A 215 5.42 -18.55 -7.78
N THR A 216 5.87 -18.86 -9.02
CA THR A 216 5.28 -18.29 -10.24
C THR A 216 3.83 -18.74 -10.42
N ALA A 217 3.54 -20.01 -10.21
CA ALA A 217 2.17 -20.53 -10.25
C ALA A 217 1.27 -19.83 -9.22
N LEU A 218 1.77 -19.59 -8.00
CA LEU A 218 1.06 -18.89 -6.94
C LEU A 218 0.79 -17.43 -7.31
N ILE A 219 1.73 -16.73 -7.93
CA ILE A 219 1.54 -15.35 -8.42
C ILE A 219 0.44 -15.33 -9.50
N THR A 220 0.50 -16.24 -10.48
CA THR A 220 -0.47 -16.34 -11.58
C THR A 220 -1.88 -16.65 -11.07
N ARG A 221 -2.01 -17.57 -10.12
CA ARG A 221 -3.31 -17.87 -9.50
C ARG A 221 -3.75 -16.76 -8.56
N GLY A 222 -2.84 -16.10 -7.88
CA GLY A 222 -3.11 -14.97 -7.01
C GLY A 222 -3.73 -13.77 -7.74
N ILE A 223 -3.17 -13.40 -8.91
CA ILE A 223 -3.75 -12.32 -9.70
C ILE A 223 -5.15 -12.69 -10.22
N ALA A 224 -5.41 -13.97 -10.54
CA ALA A 224 -6.73 -14.43 -10.93
C ALA A 224 -7.76 -14.32 -9.77
N GLU A 225 -7.35 -14.63 -8.52
CA GLU A 225 -8.20 -14.42 -7.34
C GLU A 225 -8.52 -12.94 -7.12
N ILE A 226 -7.50 -12.08 -7.17
CA ILE A 226 -7.66 -10.62 -7.01
C ILE A 226 -8.61 -10.07 -8.08
N THR A 227 -8.43 -10.50 -9.33
CA THR A 227 -9.28 -10.06 -10.46
C THR A 227 -10.71 -10.49 -10.26
N ARG A 228 -10.95 -11.73 -9.85
CA ARG A 228 -12.30 -12.28 -9.63
C ARG A 228 -13.05 -11.49 -8.55
N LEU A 229 -12.40 -11.24 -7.40
CA LEU A 229 -12.99 -10.41 -6.36
C LEU A 229 -13.25 -8.98 -6.85
N GLY A 230 -12.27 -8.40 -7.55
CA GLY A 230 -12.39 -7.04 -8.04
C GLY A 230 -13.53 -6.86 -9.04
N VAL A 231 -13.69 -7.80 -9.99
CA VAL A 231 -14.80 -7.78 -10.96
C VAL A 231 -16.15 -7.93 -10.26
N ALA A 232 -16.25 -8.81 -9.26
CA ALA A 232 -17.47 -8.93 -8.45
C ALA A 232 -17.82 -7.63 -7.71
N MET A 233 -16.84 -6.79 -7.40
CA MET A 233 -17.02 -5.48 -6.78
C MET A 233 -17.13 -4.32 -7.78
N GLY A 234 -17.15 -4.61 -9.10
CA GLY A 234 -17.28 -3.60 -10.15
C GLY A 234 -15.98 -2.99 -10.65
N ALA A 235 -14.83 -3.57 -10.35
CA ALA A 235 -13.55 -3.15 -10.92
C ALA A 235 -13.37 -3.62 -12.38
N ASN A 236 -12.50 -2.94 -13.10
CA ASN A 236 -12.15 -3.30 -14.46
C ASN A 236 -11.01 -4.35 -14.46
N THR A 237 -11.21 -5.46 -15.19
CA THR A 237 -10.21 -6.52 -15.35
C THR A 237 -8.84 -6.00 -15.81
N GLN A 238 -8.80 -5.01 -16.70
CA GLN A 238 -7.56 -4.43 -17.23
C GLN A 238 -6.72 -3.76 -16.14
N THR A 239 -7.34 -3.24 -15.07
CA THR A 239 -6.63 -2.60 -13.95
C THR A 239 -5.67 -3.59 -13.27
N PHE A 240 -6.09 -4.86 -13.16
CA PHE A 240 -5.27 -5.89 -12.51
C PHE A 240 -4.07 -6.34 -13.34
N MET A 241 -4.06 -6.10 -14.65
CA MET A 241 -2.90 -6.36 -15.53
C MET A 241 -1.90 -5.19 -15.54
N GLY A 242 -2.24 -4.09 -14.88
CA GLY A 242 -1.40 -2.88 -14.77
C GLY A 242 -0.45 -2.86 -13.57
N MET A 243 0.09 -1.64 -13.30
CA MET A 243 1.08 -1.39 -12.24
C MET A 243 0.55 -1.71 -10.85
N SER A 244 -0.69 -1.33 -10.52
CA SER A 244 -1.30 -1.57 -9.20
C SER A 244 -1.78 -3.01 -8.98
N GLY A 245 -1.86 -3.82 -10.03
CA GLY A 245 -2.19 -5.25 -9.99
C GLY A 245 -0.95 -6.11 -10.16
N LEU A 246 -0.76 -6.66 -11.37
CA LEU A 246 0.33 -7.60 -11.69
C LEU A 246 1.72 -7.03 -11.37
N GLY A 247 1.98 -5.76 -11.71
CA GLY A 247 3.29 -5.15 -11.48
C GLY A 247 3.68 -5.14 -9.99
N ASP A 248 2.78 -4.65 -9.13
CA ASP A 248 3.02 -4.59 -7.68
C ASP A 248 3.00 -5.97 -7.02
N LEU A 249 2.20 -6.91 -7.55
CA LEU A 249 2.16 -8.30 -7.09
C LEU A 249 3.48 -9.01 -7.37
N VAL A 250 3.98 -8.96 -8.61
CA VAL A 250 5.25 -9.61 -9.00
C VAL A 250 6.39 -9.05 -8.16
N LEU A 251 6.54 -7.73 -8.09
CA LEU A 251 7.58 -7.10 -7.28
C LEU A 251 7.54 -7.58 -5.82
N THR A 252 6.35 -7.58 -5.22
CA THR A 252 6.17 -7.90 -3.80
C THR A 252 6.41 -9.37 -3.49
N CYS A 253 6.12 -10.29 -4.43
CA CYS A 253 6.28 -11.73 -4.27
C CYS A 253 7.70 -12.24 -4.59
N THR A 254 8.53 -11.46 -5.28
CA THR A 254 9.83 -11.95 -5.79
C THR A 254 11.05 -11.35 -5.08
N ASP A 255 10.88 -10.25 -4.35
CA ASP A 255 12.00 -9.54 -3.72
C ASP A 255 11.93 -9.55 -2.18
N ASN A 256 13.08 -9.68 -1.53
CA ASN A 256 13.22 -9.71 -0.06
C ASN A 256 13.08 -8.33 0.61
N GLN A 257 12.99 -7.24 -0.14
CA GLN A 257 12.57 -5.96 0.42
C GLN A 257 11.10 -6.01 0.90
N SER A 258 10.29 -6.93 0.36
CA SER A 258 8.93 -7.16 0.81
C SER A 258 8.88 -7.75 2.22
N ARG A 259 8.37 -6.98 3.17
CA ARG A 259 8.10 -7.44 4.54
C ARG A 259 7.13 -8.62 4.58
N ASN A 260 6.10 -8.58 3.74
CA ASN A 260 5.08 -9.63 3.66
C ASN A 260 5.69 -10.95 3.15
N ARG A 261 6.55 -10.86 2.13
CA ARG A 261 7.27 -12.05 1.63
C ARG A 261 8.23 -12.61 2.68
N ARG A 262 9.02 -11.75 3.36
CA ARG A 262 9.91 -12.19 4.44
C ARG A 262 9.15 -12.84 5.58
N PHE A 263 8.01 -12.26 5.98
CA PHE A 263 7.14 -12.83 6.98
C PHE A 263 6.70 -14.26 6.59
N GLY A 264 6.17 -14.41 5.36
CA GLY A 264 5.81 -15.73 4.84
C GLY A 264 6.98 -16.71 4.79
N LEU A 265 8.17 -16.25 4.40
CA LEU A 265 9.39 -17.08 4.34
C LEU A 265 9.75 -17.66 5.73
N MET A 266 9.63 -16.84 6.78
CA MET A 266 9.88 -17.26 8.16
C MET A 266 8.82 -18.28 8.62
N LEU A 267 7.55 -18.04 8.34
CA LEU A 267 6.46 -18.99 8.63
C LEU A 267 6.66 -20.33 7.90
N GLY A 268 7.05 -20.29 6.62
CA GLY A 268 7.34 -21.49 5.85
C GLY A 268 8.52 -22.31 6.38
N LYS A 269 9.45 -21.68 7.09
CA LYS A 269 10.56 -22.32 7.83
C LYS A 269 10.17 -22.81 9.22
N GLY A 270 8.93 -22.58 9.67
CA GLY A 270 8.44 -22.99 10.97
C GLY A 270 8.59 -21.97 12.09
N THR A 271 8.98 -20.71 11.78
CA THR A 271 8.99 -19.63 12.78
C THR A 271 7.55 -19.28 13.17
N ASP A 272 7.32 -19.04 14.47
CA ASP A 272 6.04 -18.56 14.97
C ASP A 272 5.70 -17.17 14.42
N SER A 273 4.40 -16.89 14.24
CA SER A 273 3.95 -15.65 13.61
C SER A 273 4.29 -14.40 14.43
N GLN A 274 4.24 -14.48 15.78
CA GLN A 274 4.60 -13.36 16.64
C GLN A 274 6.11 -13.10 16.58
N GLN A 275 6.91 -14.15 16.67
CA GLN A 275 8.36 -14.03 16.54
C GLN A 275 8.76 -13.45 15.18
N ALA A 276 8.13 -13.88 14.08
CA ALA A 276 8.39 -13.36 12.75
C ALA A 276 8.03 -11.86 12.62
N MET A 277 6.94 -11.41 13.24
CA MET A 277 6.57 -9.99 13.29
C MET A 277 7.58 -9.15 14.08
N ASP A 278 8.03 -9.66 15.23
CA ASP A 278 9.00 -8.98 16.09
C ASP A 278 10.37 -8.83 15.38
N GLU A 279 10.84 -9.85 14.67
CA GLU A 279 12.07 -9.80 13.88
C GLU A 279 11.98 -8.82 12.71
N ILE A 280 10.81 -8.67 12.08
CA ILE A 280 10.58 -7.68 11.01
C ILE A 280 10.61 -6.26 11.59
N GLY A 281 10.12 -6.05 12.81
CA GLY A 281 10.14 -4.78 13.53
C GLY A 281 9.31 -3.65 12.90
N GLN A 282 8.51 -3.96 11.89
CA GLN A 282 7.62 -3.03 11.18
C GLN A 282 6.29 -3.73 10.85
N VAL A 283 5.26 -2.92 10.59
CA VAL A 283 3.93 -3.44 10.26
C VAL A 283 3.97 -4.36 9.02
N VAL A 284 3.44 -5.57 9.19
CA VAL A 284 3.20 -6.54 8.12
C VAL A 284 1.73 -6.41 7.69
N GLU A 285 1.46 -5.55 6.71
CA GLU A 285 0.09 -5.26 6.25
C GLU A 285 -0.67 -6.52 5.78
N GLY A 286 0.03 -7.46 5.15
CA GLY A 286 -0.57 -8.70 4.66
C GLY A 286 -1.16 -9.56 5.77
N PHE A 287 -0.62 -9.52 6.99
CA PHE A 287 -1.19 -10.24 8.14
C PHE A 287 -2.64 -9.77 8.41
N TYR A 288 -2.83 -8.46 8.55
CA TYR A 288 -4.15 -7.90 8.79
C TYR A 288 -5.06 -8.03 7.56
N ASN A 289 -4.55 -7.69 6.39
CA ASN A 289 -5.30 -7.77 5.13
C ASN A 289 -5.78 -9.19 4.79
N THR A 290 -5.12 -10.25 5.28
CA THR A 290 -5.57 -11.62 5.07
C THR A 290 -6.96 -11.85 5.64
N LYS A 291 -7.18 -11.45 6.89
CA LYS A 291 -8.49 -11.58 7.54
C LYS A 291 -9.55 -10.75 6.82
N GLU A 292 -9.23 -9.49 6.53
CA GLU A 292 -10.17 -8.56 5.90
C GLU A 292 -10.53 -9.00 4.48
N THR A 293 -9.55 -9.48 3.71
CA THR A 293 -9.80 -10.01 2.36
C THR A 293 -10.63 -11.28 2.38
N TYR A 294 -10.36 -12.20 3.31
CA TYR A 294 -11.16 -13.41 3.48
C TYR A 294 -12.62 -13.08 3.77
N LEU A 295 -12.88 -12.19 4.74
CA LEU A 295 -14.24 -11.77 5.09
C LEU A 295 -14.94 -11.03 3.95
N LEU A 296 -14.21 -10.21 3.21
CA LEU A 296 -14.73 -9.51 2.03
C LEU A 296 -15.12 -10.52 0.94
N ALA A 297 -14.26 -11.50 0.65
CA ALA A 297 -14.55 -12.54 -0.33
C ALA A 297 -15.79 -13.35 0.04
N GLN A 298 -15.95 -13.72 1.32
CA GLN A 298 -17.14 -14.41 1.81
C GLN A 298 -18.43 -13.57 1.60
N ARG A 299 -18.38 -12.28 1.91
CA ARG A 299 -19.53 -11.38 1.69
C ARG A 299 -19.91 -11.22 0.21
N GLN A 300 -18.90 -11.26 -0.66
CA GLN A 300 -19.09 -11.16 -2.11
C GLN A 300 -19.41 -12.51 -2.79
N GLY A 301 -19.41 -13.60 -2.05
CA GLY A 301 -19.63 -14.95 -2.60
C GLY A 301 -18.53 -15.36 -3.58
N VAL A 302 -17.30 -14.88 -3.41
CA VAL A 302 -16.17 -15.12 -4.32
C VAL A 302 -15.18 -16.11 -3.72
N GLU A 303 -14.87 -17.18 -4.46
CA GLU A 303 -13.83 -18.14 -4.05
C GLU A 303 -12.42 -17.54 -4.20
N MET A 304 -11.69 -17.50 -3.09
CA MET A 304 -10.30 -17.09 -3.05
C MET A 304 -9.43 -18.12 -2.29
N PRO A 305 -9.17 -19.27 -2.93
CA PRO A 305 -8.54 -20.41 -2.25
C PRO A 305 -7.15 -20.13 -1.67
N ILE A 306 -6.30 -19.34 -2.32
CA ILE A 306 -4.99 -18.98 -1.77
C ILE A 306 -5.17 -18.11 -0.51
N THR A 307 -5.99 -17.07 -0.61
CA THR A 307 -6.32 -16.19 0.51
C THR A 307 -6.92 -16.97 1.69
N GLU A 308 -7.85 -17.89 1.41
CA GLU A 308 -8.48 -18.74 2.42
C GLU A 308 -7.44 -19.62 3.13
N GLN A 309 -6.54 -20.28 2.40
CA GLN A 309 -5.52 -21.13 3.02
C GLN A 309 -4.53 -20.33 3.88
N ILE A 310 -4.16 -19.12 3.45
CA ILE A 310 -3.32 -18.23 4.25
C ILE A 310 -4.07 -17.78 5.51
N TYR A 311 -5.38 -17.47 5.41
CA TYR A 311 -6.22 -17.18 6.56
C TYR A 311 -6.29 -18.35 7.56
N GLN A 312 -6.49 -19.58 7.08
CA GLN A 312 -6.52 -20.77 7.91
C GLN A 312 -5.20 -20.99 8.67
N MET A 313 -4.07 -20.70 8.02
CA MET A 313 -2.76 -20.78 8.66
C MET A 313 -2.58 -19.70 9.73
N LEU A 314 -2.87 -18.46 9.41
CA LEU A 314 -2.57 -17.33 10.30
C LEU A 314 -3.53 -17.22 11.50
N PHE A 315 -4.78 -17.68 11.34
CA PHE A 315 -5.84 -17.42 12.33
C PHE A 315 -6.55 -18.67 12.83
N CYS A 316 -6.38 -19.83 12.18
CA CYS A 316 -7.09 -21.08 12.54
C CYS A 316 -6.14 -22.23 12.89
N GLY A 317 -4.83 -21.98 12.97
CA GLY A 317 -3.83 -22.96 13.42
C GLY A 317 -3.45 -24.05 12.40
N LYS A 318 -3.82 -23.89 11.13
CA LYS A 318 -3.43 -24.82 10.07
C LYS A 318 -1.93 -24.70 9.79
N SER A 319 -1.22 -25.83 9.70
CA SER A 319 0.21 -25.82 9.39
C SER A 319 0.51 -25.45 7.93
N ALA A 320 1.73 -24.99 7.65
CA ALA A 320 2.18 -24.71 6.27
C ALA A 320 2.08 -25.93 5.37
N GLN A 321 2.37 -27.12 5.88
CA GLN A 321 2.24 -28.39 5.13
C GLN A 321 0.79 -28.68 4.74
N GLU A 322 -0.15 -28.55 5.65
CA GLU A 322 -1.58 -28.75 5.38
C GLU A 322 -2.10 -27.74 4.37
N VAL A 323 -1.65 -26.48 4.47
CA VAL A 323 -1.98 -25.43 3.49
C VAL A 323 -1.47 -25.80 2.10
N ALA A 324 -0.22 -26.22 1.99
CA ALA A 324 0.37 -26.64 0.73
C ALA A 324 -0.36 -27.84 0.11
N LEU A 325 -0.65 -28.87 0.90
CA LEU A 325 -1.41 -30.06 0.46
C LEU A 325 -2.83 -29.66 -0.01
N SER A 326 -3.49 -28.76 0.70
CA SER A 326 -4.83 -28.29 0.34
C SER A 326 -4.85 -27.53 -1.00
N LEU A 327 -3.80 -26.75 -1.31
CA LEU A 327 -3.68 -26.05 -2.58
C LEU A 327 -3.30 -26.98 -3.73
N LEU A 328 -2.39 -27.93 -3.49
CA LEU A 328 -1.94 -28.91 -4.50
C LEU A 328 -3.00 -29.98 -4.82
N GLY A 329 -3.80 -30.37 -3.82
CA GLY A 329 -4.85 -31.40 -3.95
C GLY A 329 -6.18 -30.91 -4.54
N ARG A 330 -6.29 -29.65 -4.98
CA ARG A 330 -7.51 -29.14 -5.61
C ARG A 330 -7.81 -29.84 -6.93
N GLU A 331 -9.10 -30.00 -7.21
CA GLU A 331 -9.58 -30.53 -8.49
C GLU A 331 -9.01 -29.75 -9.69
N ARG A 332 -8.73 -30.47 -10.77
CA ARG A 332 -8.27 -29.87 -12.02
C ARG A 332 -9.36 -28.98 -12.60
N LYS A 333 -9.10 -27.70 -12.70
CA LYS A 333 -9.98 -26.73 -13.40
C LYS A 333 -9.27 -26.32 -14.69
N GLY A 334 -10.06 -26.02 -15.74
CA GLY A 334 -9.55 -25.36 -16.95
C GLY A 334 -8.90 -24.00 -16.61
N GLU A 335 -8.01 -23.55 -17.49
CA GLU A 335 -7.34 -22.24 -17.38
C GLU A 335 -8.19 -21.12 -17.96
#